data_208a6cb43283e6429f4c91817a6d9f47
#
_entry.id   208a6cb43283e6429f4c91817a6d9f47
#
_cell.length_a   1.000
_cell.length_b   1.000
_cell.length_c   1.000
_cell.angle_alpha   90.00
_cell.angle_beta   90.00
_cell.angle_gamma   90.00
#
_symmetry.space_group_name_H-M   'P 1'
#
loop_
_entity.id
_entity.type
_entity.pdbx_description
1 polymer ?
#
loop_
_entity_poly.entity_id
_entity_poly.type
_entity_poly.pdbx_seq_one_letter_code
_entity_poly.pdbx_strand_id
1 'polypeptide(L)'
;MKGSTPPITLNRRAYERIFTRLGLDYVIVSAMSGAMGGSRSEEFLHPSPIGEDTFVRSPGGYAANAEAVTTPAPEPVDASGVGEPRVVATPECSTIETLVELLNSEYPRSDGRPWNGADTLKNVVVTLTHPDGASELLVVGIPGDRQIDMKRLGASLAPAEVEMATDKELEGHPELVRGYIGPQVIGPNSPARTIDEDGRLGGSVRYLVDPRIVEGTSWVTGANKDQHHVFDLVMGRDFQVDGTIEAAEVREGDLAPDGSGPLHLERGIEIGHIFALGRKYAKALGLTVLDENGKAQVVTMGSYGIGVSRVLAALAEANHD
;
A
#
# COMPACT_ATOMS: atom_id res chain seq x y z
N MET A 1 21.95 -34.28 9.09
CA MET A 1 22.56 -33.02 9.58
C MET A 1 21.60 -32.34 10.54
N LYS A 2 22.02 -32.05 11.78
CA LYS A 2 21.18 -31.21 12.67
C LYS A 2 21.09 -29.85 12.02
N GLY A 3 19.86 -29.37 11.80
CA GLY A 3 19.59 -28.12 11.07
C GLY A 3 20.39 -26.95 11.65
N SER A 4 21.30 -26.40 10.83
CA SER A 4 22.01 -25.17 11.18
C SER A 4 20.98 -24.03 11.22
N THR A 5 21.01 -23.23 12.28
CA THR A 5 20.18 -22.02 12.39
C THR A 5 20.43 -21.14 11.16
N PRO A 6 19.39 -20.71 10.42
CA PRO A 6 19.58 -19.84 9.26
C PRO A 6 20.43 -18.61 9.60
N PRO A 7 21.35 -18.18 8.71
CA PRO A 7 22.24 -17.03 8.98
C PRO A 7 21.49 -15.76 9.42
N ILE A 8 20.31 -15.50 8.86
CA ILE A 8 19.49 -14.34 9.24
C ILE A 8 19.10 -14.39 10.73
N THR A 9 18.75 -15.56 11.26
CA THR A 9 18.38 -15.73 12.67
C THR A 9 19.58 -15.51 13.60
N LEU A 10 20.76 -15.95 13.18
CA LEU A 10 22.00 -15.72 13.96
C LEU A 10 22.36 -14.23 14.02
N ASN A 11 22.29 -13.54 12.90
CA ASN A 11 22.56 -12.10 12.82
C ASN A 11 21.51 -11.29 13.59
N ARG A 12 20.23 -11.62 13.47
CA ARG A 12 19.16 -11.01 14.27
C ARG A 12 19.48 -11.08 15.76
N ARG A 13 19.81 -12.26 16.28
CA ARG A 13 20.20 -12.44 17.69
C ARG A 13 21.46 -11.66 18.07
N ALA A 14 22.38 -11.47 17.12
CA ALA A 14 23.56 -10.62 17.37
C ALA A 14 23.16 -9.15 17.54
N TYR A 15 22.28 -8.63 16.68
CA TYR A 15 21.75 -7.26 16.77
C TYR A 15 20.97 -7.05 18.07
N GLU A 16 20.08 -7.96 18.44
CA GLU A 16 19.34 -7.93 19.70
C GLU A 16 20.32 -7.80 20.90
N ARG A 17 21.40 -8.60 20.93
CA ARG A 17 22.41 -8.51 21.99
C ARG A 17 23.18 -7.20 21.94
N ILE A 18 23.51 -6.67 20.75
CA ILE A 18 24.27 -5.42 20.61
C ILE A 18 23.43 -4.27 21.18
N PHE A 19 22.19 -4.09 20.72
CA PHE A 19 21.34 -2.98 21.13
C PHE A 19 20.94 -3.08 22.61
N THR A 20 20.65 -4.28 23.11
CA THR A 20 20.41 -4.51 24.55
C THR A 20 21.63 -4.13 25.39
N ARG A 21 22.86 -4.48 24.98
CA ARG A 21 24.08 -4.10 25.70
C ARG A 21 24.38 -2.61 25.68
N LEU A 22 23.92 -1.92 24.63
CA LEU A 22 24.01 -0.46 24.53
C LEU A 22 22.92 0.28 25.34
N GLY A 23 21.94 -0.45 25.89
CA GLY A 23 20.82 0.14 26.63
C GLY A 23 19.82 0.84 25.74
N LEU A 24 19.79 0.54 24.44
CA LEU A 24 18.78 1.06 23.50
C LEU A 24 17.56 0.17 23.49
N ASP A 25 16.40 0.76 23.73
CA ASP A 25 15.13 0.14 23.39
C ASP A 25 14.97 0.07 21.87
N TYR A 26 14.41 -1.04 21.39
CA TYR A 26 14.17 -1.22 19.96
C TYR A 26 12.93 -2.05 19.70
N VAL A 27 12.34 -1.80 18.53
CA VAL A 27 11.27 -2.61 17.94
C VAL A 27 11.82 -3.21 16.65
N ILE A 28 11.57 -4.51 16.45
CA ILE A 28 11.91 -5.19 15.19
C ILE A 28 10.66 -5.16 14.32
N VAL A 29 10.73 -4.47 13.20
CA VAL A 29 9.60 -4.30 12.28
C VAL A 29 9.83 -5.08 10.99
N SER A 30 8.76 -5.60 10.41
CA SER A 30 8.77 -6.07 9.03
C SER A 30 8.88 -4.86 8.11
N ALA A 31 9.77 -4.95 7.13
CA ALA A 31 10.03 -3.88 6.16
C ALA A 31 9.93 -4.39 4.73
N MET A 32 9.70 -3.48 3.80
CA MET A 32 9.76 -3.80 2.38
C MET A 32 11.21 -3.95 1.93
N SER A 33 11.50 -4.99 1.14
CA SER A 33 12.86 -5.20 0.60
C SER A 33 13.21 -4.25 -0.54
N GLY A 34 12.23 -3.58 -1.14
CA GLY A 34 12.39 -2.62 -2.23
C GLY A 34 13.26 -3.15 -3.37
N ALA A 35 14.09 -2.30 -3.95
CA ALA A 35 15.01 -2.64 -5.05
C ALA A 35 16.04 -3.72 -4.66
N MET A 36 16.38 -3.85 -3.39
CA MET A 36 17.27 -4.90 -2.88
C MET A 36 16.69 -6.30 -3.17
N GLY A 37 15.37 -6.45 -3.07
CA GLY A 37 14.68 -7.73 -3.23
C GLY A 37 14.97 -8.68 -2.08
N GLY A 38 14.49 -9.91 -2.23
CA GLY A 38 14.63 -10.93 -1.18
C GLY A 38 13.27 -11.30 -0.56
N SER A 39 13.28 -12.28 0.32
CA SER A 39 12.06 -12.85 0.90
C SER A 39 11.72 -12.29 2.28
N ARG A 40 12.63 -11.56 2.91
CA ARG A 40 12.45 -11.00 4.25
C ARG A 40 13.36 -9.80 4.43
N SER A 41 12.80 -8.75 4.99
CA SER A 41 13.49 -7.54 5.42
C SER A 41 13.00 -7.20 6.83
N GLU A 42 13.93 -6.93 7.75
CA GLU A 42 13.62 -6.53 9.12
C GLU A 42 14.49 -5.34 9.52
N GLU A 43 13.85 -4.31 10.04
CA GLU A 43 14.53 -3.16 10.61
C GLU A 43 14.45 -3.17 12.14
N PHE A 44 15.50 -2.67 12.74
CA PHE A 44 15.55 -2.38 14.17
C PHE A 44 15.39 -0.88 14.33
N LEU A 45 14.23 -0.48 14.86
CA LEU A 45 13.87 0.92 15.08
C LEU A 45 13.95 1.25 16.56
N HIS A 46 14.70 2.29 16.92
CA HIS A 46 14.63 2.88 18.24
C HIS A 46 13.44 3.84 18.30
N PRO A 47 12.39 3.59 19.13
CA PRO A 47 11.26 4.49 19.25
C PRO A 47 11.70 5.88 19.70
N SER A 48 11.41 6.89 18.90
CA SER A 48 11.71 8.29 19.20
C SER A 48 10.81 9.22 18.41
N PRO A 49 10.25 10.28 19.01
CA PRO A 49 9.39 11.23 18.31
C PRO A 49 10.11 12.00 17.19
N ILE A 50 11.43 12.08 17.23
CA ILE A 50 12.26 12.70 16.18
C ILE A 50 12.68 11.72 15.09
N GLY A 51 12.31 10.43 15.20
CA GLY A 51 12.62 9.41 14.20
C GLY A 51 12.09 9.78 12.81
N GLU A 52 12.78 9.36 11.76
CA GLU A 52 12.38 9.63 10.37
C GLU A 52 11.35 8.63 9.87
N ASP A 53 11.38 7.39 10.39
CA ASP A 53 10.52 6.31 9.93
C ASP A 53 9.24 6.24 10.75
N THR A 54 8.13 5.99 10.07
CA THR A 54 6.85 5.69 10.70
C THR A 54 6.62 4.20 10.69
N PHE A 55 6.40 3.62 11.84
CA PHE A 55 6.06 2.22 11.98
C PHE A 55 4.79 2.04 12.81
N VAL A 56 4.23 0.85 12.73
CA VAL A 56 3.05 0.47 13.50
C VAL A 56 3.38 -0.70 14.41
N ARG A 57 2.68 -0.76 15.53
CA ARG A 57 2.61 -1.96 16.36
C ARG A 57 1.22 -2.17 16.95
N SER A 58 0.91 -3.42 17.28
CA SER A 58 -0.31 -3.79 17.99
C SER A 58 -0.01 -4.28 19.41
N PRO A 59 -1.00 -4.28 20.30
CA PRO A 59 -0.86 -4.86 21.64
C PRO A 59 -0.50 -6.36 21.63
N GLY A 60 -0.88 -7.09 20.58
CA GLY A 60 -0.58 -8.52 20.44
C GLY A 60 0.78 -8.83 19.82
N GLY A 61 1.61 -7.80 19.51
CA GLY A 61 3.02 -7.97 19.12
C GLY A 61 3.31 -7.89 17.62
N TYR A 62 2.33 -7.57 16.77
CA TYR A 62 2.61 -7.21 15.37
C TYR A 62 3.39 -5.89 15.33
N ALA A 63 4.40 -5.84 14.45
CA ALA A 63 5.14 -4.60 14.18
C ALA A 63 5.62 -4.60 12.71
N ALA A 64 5.43 -3.48 12.02
CA ALA A 64 5.84 -3.29 10.62
C ALA A 64 6.06 -1.80 10.32
N ASN A 65 6.90 -1.51 9.31
CA ASN A 65 6.87 -0.18 8.69
C ASN A 65 5.51 0.07 8.07
N ALA A 66 5.05 1.32 8.05
CA ALA A 66 3.72 1.67 7.54
C ALA A 66 3.49 1.17 6.09
N GLU A 67 4.53 1.27 5.23
CA GLU A 67 4.48 0.78 3.86
C GLU A 67 4.42 -0.76 3.74
N ALA A 68 4.85 -1.49 4.75
CA ALA A 68 4.87 -2.96 4.77
C ALA A 68 3.61 -3.59 5.38
N VAL A 69 2.68 -2.80 5.89
CA VAL A 69 1.43 -3.29 6.46
C VAL A 69 0.54 -3.85 5.35
N THR A 70 0.03 -5.06 5.52
CA THR A 70 -1.03 -5.60 4.68
C THR A 70 -2.39 -5.24 5.27
N THR A 71 -3.28 -4.69 4.47
CA THR A 71 -4.63 -4.32 4.90
C THR A 71 -5.53 -5.55 4.96
N PRO A 72 -6.13 -5.90 6.12
CA PRO A 72 -7.14 -6.95 6.16
C PRO A 72 -8.34 -6.55 5.29
N ALA A 73 -8.64 -7.36 4.26
CA ALA A 73 -9.85 -7.17 3.49
C ALA A 73 -11.07 -7.55 4.34
N PRO A 74 -12.13 -6.73 4.36
CA PRO A 74 -13.40 -7.11 4.98
C PRO A 74 -14.02 -8.31 4.25
N GLU A 75 -14.95 -8.98 4.90
CA GLU A 75 -15.80 -9.97 4.23
C GLU A 75 -16.72 -9.28 3.20
N PRO A 76 -17.05 -9.97 2.10
CA PRO A 76 -18.03 -9.48 1.13
C PRO A 76 -19.36 -9.11 1.79
N VAL A 77 -20.03 -8.10 1.26
CA VAL A 77 -21.27 -7.53 1.82
C VAL A 77 -22.47 -7.93 0.96
N ASP A 78 -23.59 -8.29 1.59
CA ASP A 78 -24.85 -8.46 0.86
C ASP A 78 -25.41 -7.10 0.41
N ALA A 79 -25.41 -6.87 -0.90
CA ALA A 79 -25.91 -5.67 -1.51
C ALA A 79 -27.38 -5.77 -1.99
N SER A 80 -28.11 -6.86 -1.66
CA SER A 80 -29.49 -7.08 -2.13
C SER A 80 -30.46 -5.95 -1.74
N GLY A 81 -30.16 -5.21 -0.68
CA GLY A 81 -30.93 -4.05 -0.23
C GLY A 81 -30.51 -2.72 -0.85
N VAL A 82 -29.45 -2.69 -1.68
CA VAL A 82 -28.96 -1.47 -2.33
C VAL A 82 -29.69 -1.26 -3.66
N GLY A 83 -30.26 -0.04 -3.84
CA GLY A 83 -30.95 0.33 -5.09
C GLY A 83 -30.03 0.34 -6.30
N GLU A 84 -30.62 0.60 -7.48
CA GLU A 84 -29.87 0.79 -8.71
C GLU A 84 -28.99 2.05 -8.65
N PRO A 85 -27.83 2.05 -9.33
CA PRO A 85 -26.97 3.21 -9.37
C PRO A 85 -27.68 4.42 -9.99
N ARG A 86 -27.53 5.59 -9.39
CA ARG A 86 -28.15 6.83 -9.87
C ARG A 86 -27.14 7.96 -9.96
N VAL A 87 -27.09 8.58 -11.13
CA VAL A 87 -26.26 9.76 -11.37
C VAL A 87 -27.00 11.01 -10.87
N VAL A 88 -26.34 11.79 -10.03
CA VAL A 88 -26.90 12.97 -9.37
C VAL A 88 -26.01 14.18 -9.65
N ALA A 89 -26.61 15.33 -9.93
CA ALA A 89 -25.88 16.59 -10.03
C ALA A 89 -25.41 17.02 -8.63
N THR A 90 -24.12 17.31 -8.54
CA THR A 90 -23.44 17.70 -7.29
C THR A 90 -22.54 18.92 -7.57
N PRO A 91 -23.16 20.10 -7.80
CA PRO A 91 -22.43 21.29 -8.20
C PRO A 91 -21.41 21.68 -7.10
N GLU A 92 -20.22 22.09 -7.56
CA GLU A 92 -19.12 22.54 -6.68
C GLU A 92 -18.57 21.50 -5.70
N CYS A 93 -18.96 20.22 -5.84
CA CYS A 93 -18.52 19.11 -4.99
C CYS A 93 -17.36 18.31 -5.62
N SER A 94 -16.19 18.94 -5.82
CA SER A 94 -15.00 18.28 -6.36
C SER A 94 -14.11 17.65 -5.29
N THR A 95 -14.41 17.85 -4.01
CA THR A 95 -13.70 17.24 -2.89
C THR A 95 -14.61 16.34 -2.06
N ILE A 96 -14.03 15.40 -1.32
CA ILE A 96 -14.78 14.49 -0.43
C ILE A 96 -15.55 15.28 0.64
N GLU A 97 -14.94 16.34 1.19
CA GLU A 97 -15.55 17.16 2.23
C GLU A 97 -16.82 17.84 1.72
N THR A 98 -16.75 18.55 0.59
CA THR A 98 -17.90 19.23 -0.01
C THR A 98 -18.97 18.25 -0.46
N LEU A 99 -18.58 17.08 -0.96
CA LEU A 99 -19.51 16.01 -1.32
C LEU A 99 -20.25 15.49 -0.07
N VAL A 100 -19.56 15.21 1.03
CA VAL A 100 -20.16 14.70 2.27
C VAL A 100 -21.09 15.74 2.89
N GLU A 101 -20.76 17.04 2.83
CA GLU A 101 -21.64 18.13 3.26
C GLU A 101 -22.95 18.14 2.47
N LEU A 102 -22.88 18.06 1.14
CA LEU A 102 -24.05 17.98 0.28
C LEU A 102 -24.89 16.73 0.57
N LEU A 103 -24.25 15.56 0.71
CA LEU A 103 -24.91 14.31 1.03
C LEU A 103 -25.71 14.40 2.33
N ASN A 104 -25.14 14.99 3.37
CA ASN A 104 -25.80 15.14 4.67
C ASN A 104 -26.93 16.17 4.64
N SER A 105 -26.86 17.21 3.80
CA SER A 105 -27.88 18.24 3.71
C SER A 105 -29.06 17.85 2.83
N GLU A 106 -28.81 17.20 1.67
CA GLU A 106 -29.83 16.98 0.65
C GLU A 106 -30.23 15.52 0.45
N TYR A 107 -29.36 14.59 0.81
CA TYR A 107 -29.53 13.15 0.56
C TYR A 107 -29.37 12.30 1.82
N PRO A 108 -30.16 12.55 2.89
CA PRO A 108 -29.99 11.79 4.14
C PRO A 108 -30.18 10.30 3.91
N ARG A 109 -29.38 9.51 4.63
CA ARG A 109 -29.44 8.05 4.55
C ARG A 109 -30.72 7.52 5.19
N SER A 110 -31.23 6.41 4.64
CA SER A 110 -32.43 5.73 5.14
C SER A 110 -32.24 5.12 6.54
N ASP A 111 -31.00 4.78 6.92
CA ASP A 111 -30.62 4.24 8.24
C ASP A 111 -30.44 5.32 9.31
N GLY A 112 -30.56 6.61 8.95
CA GLY A 112 -30.41 7.75 9.85
C GLY A 112 -28.97 8.08 10.26
N ARG A 113 -27.98 7.30 9.84
CA ARG A 113 -26.56 7.59 10.08
C ARG A 113 -26.11 8.72 9.14
N PRO A 114 -25.29 9.67 9.59
CA PRO A 114 -24.73 10.66 8.69
C PRO A 114 -23.74 10.01 7.70
N TRP A 115 -23.67 10.59 6.49
CA TRP A 115 -22.62 10.29 5.55
C TRP A 115 -21.25 10.74 6.08
N ASN A 116 -20.22 10.00 5.74
CA ASN A 116 -18.83 10.36 6.01
C ASN A 116 -17.94 9.97 4.83
N GLY A 117 -16.67 10.36 4.88
CA GLY A 117 -15.73 10.09 3.78
C GLY A 117 -15.58 8.60 3.46
N ALA A 118 -15.73 7.70 4.44
CA ALA A 118 -15.62 6.25 4.22
C ALA A 118 -16.79 5.66 3.41
N ASP A 119 -17.87 6.40 3.21
CA ASP A 119 -18.98 6.01 2.33
C ASP A 119 -18.71 6.39 0.87
N THR A 120 -17.63 7.09 0.59
CA THR A 120 -17.25 7.56 -0.74
C THR A 120 -16.03 6.82 -1.27
N LEU A 121 -15.96 6.66 -2.58
CA LEU A 121 -14.83 6.05 -3.28
C LEU A 121 -14.09 7.14 -4.06
N LYS A 122 -12.85 7.39 -3.66
CA LYS A 122 -11.96 8.35 -4.29
C LYS A 122 -11.06 7.64 -5.29
N ASN A 123 -11.04 8.12 -6.54
CA ASN A 123 -10.23 7.57 -7.62
C ASN A 123 -9.08 8.54 -7.93
N VAL A 124 -7.86 8.09 -7.72
CA VAL A 124 -6.64 8.87 -7.90
C VAL A 124 -5.86 8.33 -9.09
N VAL A 125 -5.39 9.22 -9.97
CA VAL A 125 -4.61 8.82 -11.14
C VAL A 125 -3.13 9.02 -10.87
N VAL A 126 -2.35 7.99 -11.14
CA VAL A 126 -0.89 8.00 -11.05
C VAL A 126 -0.29 7.59 -12.39
N THR A 127 0.92 8.07 -12.64
CA THR A 127 1.76 7.66 -13.76
C THR A 127 2.78 6.65 -13.26
N LEU A 128 2.86 5.51 -13.93
CA LEU A 128 3.88 4.50 -13.71
C LEU A 128 4.95 4.63 -14.76
N THR A 129 6.21 4.70 -14.35
CA THR A 129 7.37 4.64 -15.26
C THR A 129 8.13 3.35 -15.02
N HIS A 130 8.13 2.47 -16.01
CA HIS A 130 8.79 1.18 -15.94
C HIS A 130 10.30 1.30 -16.19
N PRO A 131 11.13 0.35 -15.73
CA PRO A 131 12.59 0.38 -15.93
C PRO A 131 13.06 0.42 -17.38
N ASP A 132 12.22 0.02 -18.34
CA ASP A 132 12.45 0.11 -19.78
C ASP A 132 12.12 1.48 -20.38
N GLY A 133 11.63 2.41 -19.55
CA GLY A 133 11.22 3.76 -19.92
C GLY A 133 9.78 3.87 -20.44
N ALA A 134 9.02 2.77 -20.48
CA ALA A 134 7.60 2.83 -20.80
C ALA A 134 6.81 3.47 -19.65
N SER A 135 5.82 4.30 -20.00
CA SER A 135 4.93 4.93 -19.02
C SER A 135 3.49 4.53 -19.30
N GLU A 136 2.72 4.33 -18.23
CA GLU A 136 1.27 4.09 -18.28
C GLU A 136 0.55 4.84 -17.17
N LEU A 137 -0.73 5.15 -17.38
CA LEU A 137 -1.60 5.64 -16.32
C LEU A 137 -2.23 4.47 -15.57
N LEU A 138 -2.37 4.64 -14.26
CA LEU A 138 -3.09 3.74 -13.38
C LEU A 138 -4.08 4.55 -12.54
N VAL A 139 -5.33 4.10 -12.47
CA VAL A 139 -6.29 4.64 -11.50
C VAL A 139 -6.29 3.76 -10.26
N VAL A 140 -6.19 4.39 -9.09
CA VAL A 140 -6.23 3.73 -7.80
C VAL A 140 -7.44 4.21 -7.01
N GLY A 141 -8.38 3.29 -6.75
CA GLY A 141 -9.56 3.55 -5.91
C GLY A 141 -9.25 3.30 -4.43
N ILE A 142 -9.56 4.27 -3.59
CA ILE A 142 -9.42 4.16 -2.14
C ILE A 142 -10.67 4.71 -1.43
N PRO A 143 -11.00 4.28 -0.20
CA PRO A 143 -12.03 4.93 0.60
C PRO A 143 -11.77 6.43 0.70
N GLY A 144 -12.80 7.26 0.53
CA GLY A 144 -12.63 8.71 0.42
C GLY A 144 -12.13 9.38 1.68
N ASP A 145 -12.28 8.76 2.84
CA ASP A 145 -11.69 9.23 4.09
C ASP A 145 -10.16 9.02 4.17
N ARG A 146 -9.56 8.24 3.27
CA ARG A 146 -8.12 7.93 3.24
C ARG A 146 -7.36 8.80 2.25
N GLN A 147 -6.04 8.95 2.48
CA GLN A 147 -5.11 9.54 1.51
C GLN A 147 -4.26 8.44 0.86
N ILE A 148 -3.78 8.72 -0.36
CA ILE A 148 -2.76 7.85 -0.99
C ILE A 148 -1.44 8.04 -0.23
N ASP A 149 -0.86 6.92 0.19
CA ASP A 149 0.52 6.86 0.66
C ASP A 149 1.42 6.47 -0.53
N MET A 150 2.14 7.44 -1.06
CA MET A 150 2.99 7.24 -2.24
C MET A 150 4.16 6.27 -1.99
N LYS A 151 4.66 6.16 -0.75
CA LYS A 151 5.69 5.17 -0.39
C LYS A 151 5.12 3.76 -0.44
N ARG A 152 3.95 3.57 0.16
CA ARG A 152 3.23 2.30 0.18
C ARG A 152 2.82 1.85 -1.23
N LEU A 153 2.27 2.77 -2.03
CA LEU A 153 1.92 2.51 -3.42
C LEU A 153 3.15 2.16 -4.26
N GLY A 154 4.23 2.95 -4.13
CA GLY A 154 5.49 2.69 -4.83
C GLY A 154 6.11 1.35 -4.45
N ALA A 155 6.07 0.98 -3.17
CA ALA A 155 6.53 -0.34 -2.71
C ALA A 155 5.73 -1.49 -3.35
N SER A 156 4.42 -1.32 -3.51
CA SER A 156 3.52 -2.31 -4.13
C SER A 156 3.71 -2.45 -5.64
N LEU A 157 4.19 -1.40 -6.30
CA LEU A 157 4.37 -1.36 -7.77
C LEU A 157 5.83 -1.50 -8.21
N ALA A 158 6.77 -1.65 -7.26
CA ALA A 158 8.18 -1.82 -7.60
C ALA A 158 8.37 -2.98 -8.60
N PRO A 159 9.25 -2.83 -9.63
CA PRO A 159 10.28 -1.81 -9.77
C PRO A 159 9.86 -0.55 -10.56
N ALA A 160 8.58 -0.34 -10.86
CA ALA A 160 8.12 0.88 -11.51
C ALA A 160 8.20 2.09 -10.55
N GLU A 161 8.54 3.23 -11.08
CA GLU A 161 8.45 4.51 -10.38
C GLU A 161 7.02 5.03 -10.48
N VAL A 162 6.53 5.66 -9.40
CA VAL A 162 5.14 6.10 -9.29
C VAL A 162 5.09 7.57 -8.93
N GLU A 163 4.40 8.37 -9.73
CA GLU A 163 4.15 9.78 -9.49
C GLU A 163 2.67 10.12 -9.67
N MET A 164 2.22 11.23 -9.09
CA MET A 164 0.88 11.73 -9.36
C MET A 164 0.77 12.15 -10.83
N ALA A 165 -0.29 11.72 -11.52
CA ALA A 165 -0.51 12.11 -12.90
C ALA A 165 -0.68 13.62 -13.04
N THR A 166 -0.04 14.19 -14.06
CA THR A 166 -0.13 15.62 -14.40
C THR A 166 -1.36 15.90 -15.25
N ASP A 167 -1.83 17.14 -15.27
CA ASP A 167 -2.95 17.55 -16.11
C ASP A 167 -2.69 17.26 -17.61
N LYS A 168 -1.44 17.40 -18.07
CA LYS A 168 -1.04 17.09 -19.45
C LYS A 168 -1.20 15.61 -19.81
N GLU A 169 -0.91 14.73 -18.88
CA GLU A 169 -1.09 13.29 -19.09
C GLU A 169 -2.57 12.91 -19.14
N LEU A 170 -3.42 13.63 -18.41
CA LEU A 170 -4.87 13.44 -18.44
C LEU A 170 -5.56 13.97 -19.71
N GLU A 171 -4.95 14.91 -20.45
CA GLU A 171 -5.52 15.49 -21.70
C GLU A 171 -5.88 14.43 -22.75
N GLY A 172 -5.14 13.30 -22.78
CA GLY A 172 -5.41 12.18 -23.67
C GLY A 172 -6.55 11.23 -23.22
N HIS A 173 -7.12 11.47 -22.04
CA HIS A 173 -8.06 10.59 -21.37
C HIS A 173 -9.34 11.33 -20.97
N PRO A 174 -10.24 11.66 -21.91
CA PRO A 174 -11.47 12.42 -21.63
C PRO A 174 -12.43 11.69 -20.69
N GLU A 175 -12.27 10.37 -20.50
CA GLU A 175 -13.00 9.58 -19.52
C GLU A 175 -12.56 9.87 -18.08
N LEU A 176 -11.38 10.44 -17.85
CA LEU A 176 -10.86 10.77 -16.52
C LEU A 176 -11.22 12.22 -16.15
N VAL A 177 -12.49 12.48 -15.90
CA VAL A 177 -12.97 13.82 -15.53
C VAL A 177 -12.46 14.20 -14.15
N ARG A 178 -11.50 15.12 -14.08
CA ARG A 178 -10.85 15.55 -12.84
C ARG A 178 -11.87 16.00 -11.77
N GLY A 179 -11.73 15.46 -10.57
CA GLY A 179 -12.66 15.69 -9.46
C GLY A 179 -13.92 14.80 -9.50
N TYR A 180 -14.19 14.11 -10.63
CA TYR A 180 -15.39 13.31 -10.83
C TYR A 180 -15.11 11.96 -11.50
N ILE A 181 -13.91 11.41 -11.33
CA ILE A 181 -13.52 10.11 -11.88
C ILE A 181 -14.29 8.99 -11.15
N GLY A 182 -14.95 8.14 -11.93
CA GLY A 182 -15.65 6.97 -11.41
C GLY A 182 -15.26 5.69 -12.16
N PRO A 183 -15.53 4.51 -11.60
CA PRO A 183 -15.07 3.24 -12.14
C PRO A 183 -15.84 2.76 -13.38
N GLN A 184 -16.94 3.41 -13.77
CA GLN A 184 -17.87 2.88 -14.75
C GLN A 184 -17.31 2.83 -16.19
N VAL A 185 -16.22 3.55 -16.47
CA VAL A 185 -15.63 3.67 -17.82
C VAL A 185 -14.13 3.38 -17.86
N ILE A 186 -13.58 2.85 -16.78
CA ILE A 186 -12.15 2.52 -16.65
C ILE A 186 -11.96 1.05 -16.30
N GLY A 187 -10.76 0.55 -16.44
CA GLY A 187 -10.41 -0.83 -16.15
C GLY A 187 -11.31 -1.84 -16.91
N PRO A 188 -11.83 -2.87 -16.24
CA PRO A 188 -12.68 -3.87 -16.84
C PRO A 188 -14.00 -3.32 -17.40
N ASN A 189 -14.43 -2.14 -16.95
CA ASN A 189 -15.72 -1.54 -17.34
C ASN A 189 -15.61 -0.61 -18.56
N SER A 190 -14.38 -0.38 -19.04
CA SER A 190 -14.15 0.48 -20.20
C SER A 190 -14.67 -0.16 -21.48
N PRO A 191 -15.49 0.54 -22.28
CA PRO A 191 -15.91 0.04 -23.59
C PRO A 191 -14.75 -0.02 -24.60
N ALA A 192 -13.65 0.67 -24.34
CA ALA A 192 -12.45 0.66 -25.17
C ALA A 192 -11.46 -0.45 -24.81
N ARG A 193 -11.73 -1.23 -23.75
CA ARG A 193 -10.83 -2.29 -23.27
C ARG A 193 -10.62 -3.35 -24.33
N THR A 194 -9.36 -3.67 -24.58
CA THR A 194 -8.94 -4.78 -25.43
C THR A 194 -8.00 -5.74 -24.67
N ILE A 195 -8.04 -7.01 -25.05
CA ILE A 195 -7.10 -8.02 -24.56
C ILE A 195 -6.50 -8.64 -25.83
N ASP A 196 -5.18 -8.57 -25.98
CA ASP A 196 -4.50 -9.17 -27.11
C ASP A 196 -4.34 -10.71 -26.97
N GLU A 197 -3.80 -11.36 -27.98
CA GLU A 197 -3.58 -12.84 -28.01
C GLU A 197 -2.62 -13.30 -26.88
N ASP A 198 -1.75 -12.42 -26.41
CA ASP A 198 -0.82 -12.69 -25.30
C ASP A 198 -1.44 -12.38 -23.92
N GLY A 199 -2.71 -11.96 -23.87
CA GLY A 199 -3.43 -11.59 -22.66
C GLY A 199 -3.07 -10.19 -22.12
N ARG A 200 -2.39 -9.35 -22.92
CA ARG A 200 -2.08 -7.97 -22.50
C ARG A 200 -3.29 -7.07 -22.63
N LEU A 201 -3.43 -6.22 -21.63
CA LEU A 201 -4.52 -5.24 -21.56
C LEU A 201 -4.16 -3.99 -22.38
N GLY A 202 -5.11 -3.49 -23.16
CA GLY A 202 -5.00 -2.25 -23.92
C GLY A 202 -6.34 -1.52 -24.02
N GLY A 203 -6.31 -0.32 -24.57
CA GLY A 203 -7.49 0.47 -24.85
C GLY A 203 -8.19 1.08 -23.62
N SER A 204 -7.73 0.78 -22.39
CA SER A 204 -8.28 1.39 -21.18
C SER A 204 -7.19 1.58 -20.12
N VAL A 205 -7.40 2.58 -19.25
CA VAL A 205 -6.55 2.76 -18.06
C VAL A 205 -6.86 1.66 -17.06
N ARG A 206 -5.83 1.03 -16.49
CA ARG A 206 -5.98 0.00 -15.44
C ARG A 206 -6.61 0.60 -14.20
N TYR A 207 -7.41 -0.22 -13.51
CA TYR A 207 -8.09 0.17 -12.29
C TYR A 207 -7.82 -0.81 -11.15
N LEU A 208 -7.05 -0.39 -10.16
CA LEU A 208 -6.78 -1.14 -8.93
C LEU A 208 -7.46 -0.45 -7.74
N VAL A 209 -7.82 -1.23 -6.74
CA VAL A 209 -8.50 -0.67 -5.55
C VAL A 209 -7.84 -1.12 -4.25
N ASP A 210 -8.03 -0.33 -3.20
CA ASP A 210 -7.65 -0.70 -1.83
C ASP A 210 -8.37 -1.99 -1.40
N PRO A 211 -7.72 -2.89 -0.65
CA PRO A 211 -8.33 -4.14 -0.18
C PRO A 211 -9.62 -3.99 0.61
N ARG A 212 -9.96 -2.80 1.11
CA ARG A 212 -11.24 -2.53 1.80
C ARG A 212 -12.43 -2.45 0.85
N ILE A 213 -12.19 -2.30 -0.47
CA ILE A 213 -13.23 -2.24 -1.48
C ILE A 213 -13.48 -3.66 -1.97
N VAL A 214 -14.44 -4.33 -1.34
CA VAL A 214 -14.77 -5.73 -1.58
C VAL A 214 -16.14 -5.88 -2.24
N GLU A 215 -16.41 -7.06 -2.77
CA GLU A 215 -17.69 -7.39 -3.40
C GLU A 215 -18.88 -7.05 -2.49
N GLY A 216 -19.89 -6.41 -3.08
CA GLY A 216 -21.11 -5.99 -2.39
C GLY A 216 -21.02 -4.64 -1.67
N THR A 217 -19.83 -4.04 -1.53
CA THR A 217 -19.71 -2.70 -0.94
C THR A 217 -20.30 -1.64 -1.86
N SER A 218 -21.12 -0.74 -1.29
CA SER A 218 -21.80 0.34 -2.00
C SER A 218 -21.11 1.69 -1.76
N TRP A 219 -20.95 2.47 -2.82
CA TRP A 219 -20.14 3.68 -2.81
C TRP A 219 -20.84 4.87 -3.46
N VAL A 220 -20.49 6.06 -2.98
CA VAL A 220 -20.71 7.32 -3.72
C VAL A 220 -19.37 7.70 -4.35
N THR A 221 -19.34 7.92 -5.68
CA THR A 221 -18.10 8.21 -6.42
C THR A 221 -18.38 9.12 -7.62
N GLY A 222 -17.34 9.55 -8.32
CA GLY A 222 -17.49 10.34 -9.54
C GLY A 222 -18.31 9.61 -10.62
N ALA A 223 -19.03 10.38 -11.41
CA ALA A 223 -19.86 9.86 -12.52
C ALA A 223 -19.21 10.02 -13.90
N ASN A 224 -17.89 10.32 -13.96
CA ASN A 224 -17.16 10.66 -15.20
C ASN A 224 -17.81 11.80 -15.99
N LYS A 225 -18.47 12.67 -15.29
CA LYS A 225 -19.15 13.85 -15.81
C LYS A 225 -18.95 15.00 -14.84
N ASP A 226 -18.57 16.17 -15.38
CA ASP A 226 -18.35 17.36 -14.56
C ASP A 226 -19.56 17.65 -13.66
N GLN A 227 -19.30 17.95 -12.39
CA GLN A 227 -20.29 18.26 -11.37
C GLN A 227 -21.37 17.17 -11.16
N HIS A 228 -20.99 15.89 -11.34
CA HIS A 228 -21.91 14.77 -11.07
C HIS A 228 -21.19 13.63 -10.33
N HIS A 229 -21.92 13.03 -9.40
CA HIS A 229 -21.55 11.77 -8.75
C HIS A 229 -22.58 10.68 -9.02
N VAL A 230 -22.17 9.44 -8.88
CA VAL A 230 -23.06 8.27 -8.87
C VAL A 230 -23.21 7.76 -7.45
N PHE A 231 -24.43 7.50 -7.04
CA PHE A 231 -24.80 6.96 -5.73
C PHE A 231 -25.19 5.50 -5.87
N ASP A 232 -25.09 4.75 -4.79
CA ASP A 232 -25.50 3.34 -4.72
C ASP A 232 -24.74 2.43 -5.70
N LEU A 233 -23.50 2.82 -6.07
CA LEU A 233 -22.66 2.04 -6.98
C LEU A 233 -22.00 0.88 -6.24
N VAL A 234 -22.34 -0.36 -6.59
CA VAL A 234 -21.92 -1.57 -5.88
C VAL A 234 -20.78 -2.27 -6.60
N MET A 235 -19.68 -2.53 -5.87
CA MET A 235 -18.56 -3.32 -6.37
C MET A 235 -19.02 -4.77 -6.62
N GLY A 236 -18.63 -5.34 -7.75
CA GLY A 236 -19.04 -6.68 -8.20
C GLY A 236 -20.34 -6.69 -9.00
N ARG A 237 -21.33 -5.87 -8.64
CA ARG A 237 -22.60 -5.72 -9.39
C ARG A 237 -22.48 -4.69 -10.52
N ASP A 238 -22.04 -3.48 -10.20
CA ASP A 238 -22.10 -2.32 -11.12
C ASP A 238 -20.75 -1.95 -11.70
N PHE A 239 -19.66 -2.36 -11.07
CA PHE A 239 -18.31 -2.20 -11.59
C PHE A 239 -17.37 -3.33 -11.15
N GLN A 240 -16.34 -3.56 -11.95
CA GLN A 240 -15.29 -4.53 -11.72
C GLN A 240 -13.92 -3.82 -11.60
N VAL A 241 -12.93 -4.51 -11.09
CA VAL A 241 -11.56 -4.00 -10.91
C VAL A 241 -10.54 -4.95 -11.53
N ASP A 242 -9.35 -4.43 -11.89
CA ASP A 242 -8.23 -5.26 -12.37
C ASP A 242 -7.49 -5.98 -11.23
N GLY A 243 -7.77 -5.62 -9.99
CA GLY A 243 -7.17 -6.21 -8.79
C GLY A 243 -7.14 -5.25 -7.62
N THR A 244 -6.47 -5.68 -6.55
CA THR A 244 -6.29 -4.90 -5.33
C THR A 244 -4.84 -4.44 -5.18
N ILE A 245 -4.64 -3.33 -4.45
CA ILE A 245 -3.33 -2.76 -4.19
C ILE A 245 -3.28 -2.06 -2.84
N GLU A 246 -2.15 -2.20 -2.15
CA GLU A 246 -1.88 -1.47 -0.91
C GLU A 246 -1.44 -0.04 -1.24
N ALA A 247 -2.35 0.91 -1.13
CA ALA A 247 -2.15 2.29 -1.53
C ALA A 247 -2.63 3.32 -0.50
N ALA A 248 -3.67 3.00 0.25
CA ALA A 248 -4.20 3.91 1.26
C ALA A 248 -3.29 3.97 2.49
N GLU A 249 -3.20 5.15 3.09
CA GLU A 249 -2.47 5.36 4.36
C GLU A 249 -2.96 4.41 5.46
N VAL A 250 -2.04 3.97 6.30
CA VAL A 250 -2.36 3.28 7.55
C VAL A 250 -2.63 4.31 8.62
N ARG A 251 -3.66 4.10 9.44
CA ARG A 251 -4.07 5.02 10.49
C ARG A 251 -4.08 4.37 11.85
N GLU A 252 -4.01 5.21 12.85
CA GLU A 252 -4.24 4.84 14.24
C GLU A 252 -5.57 4.08 14.40
N GLY A 253 -5.53 2.91 15.02
CA GLY A 253 -6.70 2.07 15.24
C GLY A 253 -7.07 1.13 14.07
N ASP A 254 -6.38 1.16 12.93
CA ASP A 254 -6.54 0.14 11.89
C ASP A 254 -6.22 -1.25 12.46
N LEU A 255 -6.86 -2.29 11.93
CA LEU A 255 -6.64 -3.64 12.43
C LEU A 255 -5.30 -4.22 11.93
N ALA A 256 -4.57 -4.86 12.83
CA ALA A 256 -3.37 -5.61 12.45
C ALA A 256 -3.74 -6.81 11.56
N PRO A 257 -2.92 -7.12 10.52
CA PRO A 257 -3.22 -8.20 9.58
C PRO A 257 -3.29 -9.60 10.21
N ASP A 258 -2.62 -9.80 11.34
CA ASP A 258 -2.60 -11.06 12.09
C ASP A 258 -3.70 -11.17 13.15
N GLY A 259 -4.59 -10.16 13.23
CA GLY A 259 -5.66 -10.11 14.21
C GLY A 259 -5.22 -9.77 15.64
N SER A 260 -3.98 -9.33 15.84
CA SER A 260 -3.40 -9.05 17.16
C SER A 260 -3.89 -7.75 17.82
N GLY A 261 -4.86 -7.07 17.21
CA GLY A 261 -5.51 -5.88 17.75
C GLY A 261 -5.31 -4.62 16.91
N PRO A 262 -5.69 -3.46 17.43
CA PRO A 262 -5.53 -2.18 16.71
C PRO A 262 -4.06 -1.80 16.58
N LEU A 263 -3.75 -1.15 15.46
CA LEU A 263 -2.42 -0.60 15.18
C LEU A 263 -2.26 0.77 15.87
N HIS A 264 -1.10 0.99 16.44
CA HIS A 264 -0.63 2.27 16.97
C HIS A 264 0.53 2.76 16.11
N LEU A 265 0.47 4.03 15.67
CA LEU A 265 1.53 4.64 14.87
C LEU A 265 2.59 5.25 15.78
N GLU A 266 3.83 4.93 15.52
CA GLU A 266 4.99 5.45 16.22
C GLU A 266 6.06 5.91 15.24
N ARG A 267 6.98 6.75 15.71
CA ARG A 267 8.16 7.14 14.96
C ARG A 267 9.40 6.47 15.54
N GLY A 268 10.36 6.17 14.68
CA GLY A 268 11.60 5.51 15.09
C GLY A 268 12.80 5.94 14.28
N ILE A 269 13.96 5.75 14.90
CA ILE A 269 15.26 5.90 14.28
C ILE A 269 15.76 4.52 13.86
N GLU A 270 15.98 4.27 12.57
CA GLU A 270 16.53 3.01 12.08
C GLU A 270 17.97 2.85 12.55
N ILE A 271 18.22 1.91 13.44
CA ILE A 271 19.56 1.63 14.01
C ILE A 271 20.23 0.41 13.39
N GLY A 272 19.48 -0.44 12.72
CA GLY A 272 20.02 -1.60 12.01
C GLY A 272 19.00 -2.23 11.07
N HIS A 273 19.50 -2.92 10.04
CA HIS A 273 18.67 -3.55 9.01
C HIS A 273 19.26 -4.91 8.61
N ILE A 274 18.41 -5.89 8.44
CA ILE A 274 18.80 -7.21 7.96
C ILE A 274 17.93 -7.66 6.80
N PHE A 275 18.56 -8.21 5.74
CA PHE A 275 17.88 -8.69 4.53
C PHE A 275 18.19 -10.16 4.26
N ALA A 276 17.18 -10.92 3.87
CA ALA A 276 17.33 -12.24 3.27
C ALA A 276 17.26 -12.12 1.75
N LEU A 277 18.37 -11.80 1.10
CA LEU A 277 18.44 -11.49 -0.33
C LEU A 277 18.23 -12.71 -1.23
N GLY A 278 18.33 -13.93 -0.70
CA GLY A 278 18.20 -15.15 -1.48
C GLY A 278 19.36 -15.36 -2.47
N ARG A 279 19.03 -15.70 -3.71
CA ARG A 279 20.01 -16.03 -4.76
C ARG A 279 20.09 -15.04 -5.92
N LYS A 280 19.36 -13.94 -5.86
CA LYS A 280 19.25 -12.93 -6.94
C LYS A 280 20.63 -12.46 -7.40
N TYR A 281 21.41 -11.91 -6.48
CA TYR A 281 22.74 -11.36 -6.79
C TYR A 281 23.78 -12.46 -7.10
N ALA A 282 23.77 -13.55 -6.34
CA ALA A 282 24.68 -14.66 -6.58
C ALA A 282 24.48 -15.27 -7.97
N LYS A 283 23.25 -15.40 -8.45
CA LYS A 283 22.97 -15.85 -9.84
C LYS A 283 23.49 -14.86 -10.87
N ALA A 284 23.21 -13.57 -10.71
CA ALA A 284 23.61 -12.52 -11.64
C ALA A 284 25.15 -12.39 -11.74
N LEU A 285 25.85 -12.61 -10.65
CA LEU A 285 27.32 -12.49 -10.56
C LEU A 285 28.06 -13.83 -10.74
N GLY A 286 27.33 -14.92 -11.00
CA GLY A 286 27.93 -16.24 -11.19
C GLY A 286 28.59 -16.81 -9.92
N LEU A 287 28.17 -16.39 -8.72
CA LEU A 287 28.76 -16.84 -7.45
C LEU A 287 28.23 -18.22 -7.08
N THR A 288 29.14 -19.21 -7.16
CA THR A 288 28.84 -20.60 -6.78
C THR A 288 29.93 -21.13 -5.83
N VAL A 289 29.56 -22.13 -5.05
CA VAL A 289 30.47 -22.94 -4.23
C VAL A 289 30.23 -24.42 -4.52
N LEU A 290 31.20 -25.25 -4.27
CA LEU A 290 31.01 -26.70 -4.36
C LEU A 290 30.44 -27.23 -3.05
N ASP A 291 29.41 -28.07 -3.15
CA ASP A 291 28.91 -28.82 -2.00
C ASP A 291 29.84 -30.00 -1.66
N GLU A 292 29.51 -30.75 -0.60
CA GLU A 292 30.29 -31.89 -0.14
C GLU A 292 30.45 -33.02 -1.18
N ASN A 293 29.65 -33.01 -2.23
CA ASN A 293 29.69 -33.95 -3.36
C ASN A 293 30.40 -33.36 -4.59
N GLY A 294 31.01 -32.17 -4.47
CA GLY A 294 31.65 -31.48 -5.58
C GLY A 294 30.70 -30.85 -6.60
N LYS A 295 29.41 -30.73 -6.29
CA LYS A 295 28.41 -30.12 -7.18
C LYS A 295 28.33 -28.62 -6.92
N ALA A 296 28.37 -27.83 -8.00
CA ALA A 296 28.23 -26.39 -7.92
C ALA A 296 26.82 -25.98 -7.40
N GLN A 297 26.80 -25.15 -6.36
CA GLN A 297 25.60 -24.59 -5.76
C GLN A 297 25.67 -23.07 -5.77
N VAL A 298 24.58 -22.42 -6.18
CA VAL A 298 24.46 -20.96 -6.12
C VAL A 298 24.30 -20.54 -4.64
N VAL A 299 25.12 -19.58 -4.21
CA VAL A 299 25.14 -19.10 -2.82
C VAL A 299 23.84 -18.36 -2.46
N THR A 300 23.32 -18.60 -1.25
CA THR A 300 22.25 -17.80 -0.65
C THR A 300 22.88 -16.65 0.12
N MET A 301 22.42 -15.42 -0.13
CA MET A 301 23.00 -14.20 0.42
C MET A 301 22.05 -13.53 1.41
N GLY A 302 22.64 -12.82 2.36
CA GLY A 302 21.96 -11.85 3.23
C GLY A 302 22.77 -10.56 3.26
N SER A 303 22.13 -9.46 3.66
CA SER A 303 22.78 -8.19 3.96
C SER A 303 22.49 -7.80 5.39
N TYR A 304 23.52 -7.29 6.07
CA TYR A 304 23.46 -7.01 7.50
C TYR A 304 24.17 -5.68 7.77
N GLY A 305 23.41 -4.65 8.17
CA GLY A 305 23.92 -3.31 8.40
C GLY A 305 23.54 -2.77 9.77
N ILE A 306 24.50 -2.14 10.46
CA ILE A 306 24.29 -1.34 11.66
C ILE A 306 24.82 0.06 11.38
N GLY A 307 23.99 1.08 11.59
CA GLY A 307 24.37 2.48 11.46
C GLY A 307 25.13 2.96 12.69
N VAL A 308 26.46 2.75 12.74
CA VAL A 308 27.27 3.03 13.94
C VAL A 308 27.13 4.49 14.41
N SER A 309 27.21 5.47 13.50
CA SER A 309 27.02 6.88 13.83
C SER A 309 25.55 7.20 14.22
N ARG A 310 24.60 6.54 13.59
CA ARG A 310 23.17 6.68 13.92
C ARG A 310 22.84 6.08 15.29
N VAL A 311 23.47 4.95 15.64
CA VAL A 311 23.36 4.35 16.98
C VAL A 311 23.91 5.31 18.04
N LEU A 312 25.03 5.99 17.78
CA LEU A 312 25.56 7.01 18.69
C LEU A 312 24.60 8.18 18.88
N ALA A 313 23.97 8.65 17.78
CA ALA A 313 22.96 9.70 17.84
C ALA A 313 21.71 9.25 18.63
N ALA A 314 21.25 8.01 18.39
CA ALA A 314 20.11 7.44 19.12
C ALA A 314 20.42 7.29 20.63
N LEU A 315 21.66 6.91 21.00
CA LEU A 315 22.08 6.87 22.40
C LEU A 315 22.08 8.25 23.06
N ALA A 316 22.55 9.27 22.34
CA ALA A 316 22.52 10.65 22.83
C ALA A 316 21.07 11.13 23.03
N GLU A 317 20.21 10.85 22.06
CA GLU A 317 18.77 11.19 22.12
C GLU A 317 18.06 10.48 23.29
N ALA A 318 18.34 9.20 23.49
CA ALA A 318 17.72 8.40 24.56
C ALA A 318 18.18 8.79 25.97
N ASN A 319 19.30 9.48 26.10
CA ASN A 319 19.92 9.80 27.40
C ASN A 319 20.18 11.31 27.60
N HIS A 320 19.58 12.17 26.79
CA HIS A 320 19.70 13.62 27.00
C HIS A 320 18.89 14.04 28.23
N ASP A 321 19.34 15.12 28.88
CA ASP A 321 18.65 15.74 30.04
C ASP A 321 17.41 16.53 29.62
#